data_d0c6e974582f1ccd859c540e30ea84f3
#
_entry.id   d0c6e974582f1ccd859c540e30ea84f3
#
_cell.length_a   1.000
_cell.length_b   1.000
_cell.length_c   1.000
_cell.angle_alpha   90.00
_cell.angle_beta   90.00
_cell.angle_gamma   90.00
#
_symmetry.space_group_name_H-M   'P 1'
#
loop_
_entity.id
_entity.type
_entity.pdbx_description
1 polymer ?
#
loop_
_entity_poly.entity_id
_entity_poly.type
_entity_poly.pdbx_seq_one_letter_code
_entity_poly.pdbx_strand_id
1 'polypeptide(L)'
;MKRLNRENVSAKRYPERIIQFGEGNFLRAFVDWIVWNMNEKADFNSSVVVVQPIANGMVDMLNEQDCLYHLNLQGLDKGKQVDSLQLIDVISRGLNPYTQFDEYLKLAENPDMRFVVSNTTEAGIAFDPACKFTDAPASSYPGKLTQLLYHRFKTFNGAADKGLFVFACELIFHNGTELKKCIEQYITLWNLGEDFKAWFESACGVYCTLVDRIVPGYPRETIGEILEKIQLEDKMVVQAEIFHLWVIEAPESVAKEFPADKAGLNVLFVPSEKPYHDRKVTLLNGPHTVLAPVGYLAGFDIVREIVEDDVMGAFVKKIMFDELLPTLDLPKAELEKFGNDVLDRFRNPYVKHFVTSIMLNSFPKFKTRDLPGMKIYLDRIGELPSAMVLGLAAIITYYKGGKRGEDTIVPNDDKAIMDLLTELWSANNMKELAKGVLEAKFIWDENLNKIPGLTQKVTGYLTSIQENGMLNTVKAVLHEGQKPIALTPLEKMKRNEGLAS
;
A
#
# COMPACT_ATOMS: atom_id res chain seq x y z
N MET A 1 -26.13 -10.88 23.72
CA MET A 1 -25.56 -11.83 22.74
C MET A 1 -24.57 -12.73 23.45
N LYS A 2 -24.37 -13.97 22.97
CA LYS A 2 -23.26 -14.81 23.45
C LYS A 2 -21.94 -14.30 22.90
N ARG A 3 -20.83 -14.49 23.64
CA ARG A 3 -19.50 -14.13 23.17
C ARG A 3 -19.09 -15.04 22.00
N LEU A 4 -18.42 -14.48 21.00
CA LEU A 4 -17.74 -15.27 19.97
C LEU A 4 -16.58 -16.04 20.61
N ASN A 5 -16.64 -17.35 20.57
CA ASN A 5 -15.58 -18.26 20.99
C ASN A 5 -15.81 -19.66 20.38
N ARG A 6 -14.85 -20.56 20.54
CA ARG A 6 -14.93 -21.93 19.98
C ARG A 6 -15.98 -22.84 20.64
N GLU A 7 -16.57 -22.44 21.76
CA GLU A 7 -17.70 -23.17 22.37
C GLU A 7 -19.02 -22.81 21.67
N ASN A 8 -19.14 -21.58 21.14
CA ASN A 8 -20.36 -21.07 20.55
C ASN A 8 -20.41 -21.18 19.02
N VAL A 9 -19.27 -21.44 18.36
CA VAL A 9 -19.18 -21.60 16.90
C VAL A 9 -18.31 -22.79 16.53
N SER A 10 -18.62 -23.40 15.39
CA SER A 10 -17.74 -24.42 14.79
C SER A 10 -16.56 -23.73 14.11
N ALA A 11 -15.35 -23.99 14.58
CA ALA A 11 -14.12 -23.41 14.05
C ALA A 11 -13.04 -24.48 13.96
N LYS A 12 -12.32 -24.50 12.85
CA LYS A 12 -11.27 -25.49 12.58
C LYS A 12 -10.01 -25.19 13.39
N ARG A 13 -9.18 -26.19 13.55
CA ARG A 13 -7.83 -26.08 14.12
C ARG A 13 -6.81 -26.65 13.13
N TYR A 14 -5.72 -25.96 12.98
CA TYR A 14 -4.64 -26.31 12.07
C TYR A 14 -3.29 -26.32 12.80
N PRO A 15 -2.27 -27.02 12.30
CA PRO A 15 -0.90 -26.95 12.82
C PRO A 15 -0.34 -25.53 12.76
N GLU A 16 0.42 -25.13 13.77
CA GLU A 16 1.11 -23.83 13.80
C GLU A 16 2.32 -23.86 12.85
N ARG A 17 2.24 -23.09 11.76
CA ARG A 17 3.29 -23.00 10.75
C ARG A 17 3.72 -21.57 10.43
N ILE A 18 2.99 -20.59 10.95
CA ILE A 18 3.20 -19.16 10.65
C ILE A 18 3.32 -18.38 11.96
N ILE A 19 4.37 -17.57 12.09
CA ILE A 19 4.52 -16.57 13.14
C ILE A 19 4.17 -15.21 12.52
N GLN A 20 3.26 -14.47 13.13
CA GLN A 20 2.84 -13.17 12.65
C GLN A 20 3.17 -12.08 13.67
N PHE A 21 4.09 -11.17 13.34
CA PHE A 21 4.36 -9.98 14.15
C PHE A 21 3.40 -8.86 13.79
N GLY A 22 2.41 -8.67 14.63
CA GLY A 22 1.34 -7.69 14.50
C GLY A 22 -0.04 -8.33 14.59
N GLU A 23 -0.87 -7.77 15.46
CA GLU A 23 -2.26 -8.16 15.71
C GLU A 23 -3.26 -7.15 15.12
N GLY A 24 -2.75 -6.17 14.37
CA GLY A 24 -3.52 -5.05 13.85
C GLY A 24 -4.56 -5.43 12.80
N ASN A 25 -5.43 -4.47 12.48
CA ASN A 25 -6.52 -4.66 11.52
C ASN A 25 -6.02 -5.11 10.15
N PHE A 26 -4.85 -4.60 9.71
CA PHE A 26 -4.34 -4.91 8.37
C PHE A 26 -4.01 -6.39 8.22
N LEU A 27 -3.16 -6.97 9.09
CA LEU A 27 -2.78 -8.38 8.97
C LEU A 27 -3.97 -9.31 9.16
N ARG A 28 -4.88 -8.99 10.08
CA ARG A 28 -6.12 -9.77 10.28
C ARG A 28 -7.03 -9.78 9.05
N ALA A 29 -7.13 -8.64 8.36
CA ALA A 29 -7.93 -8.53 7.16
C ALA A 29 -7.17 -8.87 5.87
N PHE A 30 -5.89 -9.20 5.93
CA PHE A 30 -5.06 -9.46 4.76
C PHE A 30 -4.41 -10.84 4.84
N VAL A 31 -3.39 -11.01 5.69
CA VAL A 31 -2.63 -12.27 5.76
C VAL A 31 -3.47 -13.40 6.34
N ASP A 32 -4.16 -13.18 7.46
CA ASP A 32 -4.99 -14.21 8.08
C ASP A 32 -6.14 -14.63 7.16
N TRP A 33 -6.73 -13.68 6.43
CA TRP A 33 -7.73 -13.99 5.41
C TRP A 33 -7.15 -14.77 4.22
N ILE A 34 -5.92 -14.47 3.79
CA ILE A 34 -5.22 -15.22 2.75
C ILE A 34 -4.98 -16.66 3.23
N VAL A 35 -4.49 -16.85 4.46
CA VAL A 35 -4.28 -18.16 5.06
C VAL A 35 -5.59 -18.94 5.17
N TRP A 36 -6.68 -18.26 5.61
CA TRP A 36 -8.01 -18.86 5.64
C TRP A 36 -8.44 -19.39 4.27
N ASN A 37 -8.30 -18.58 3.22
CA ASN A 37 -8.63 -18.99 1.85
C ASN A 37 -7.75 -20.16 1.36
N MET A 38 -6.44 -20.14 1.67
CA MET A 38 -5.54 -21.24 1.31
C MET A 38 -5.92 -22.54 2.02
N ASN A 39 -6.34 -22.46 3.28
CA ASN A 39 -6.83 -23.63 4.00
C ASN A 39 -8.12 -24.18 3.36
N GLU A 40 -9.05 -23.32 2.96
CA GLU A 40 -10.33 -23.74 2.38
C GLU A 40 -10.23 -24.23 0.92
N LYS A 41 -9.25 -23.73 0.16
CA LYS A 41 -9.22 -23.90 -1.30
C LYS A 41 -7.96 -24.59 -1.84
N ALA A 42 -6.90 -24.70 -1.05
CA ALA A 42 -5.60 -25.18 -1.51
C ALA A 42 -4.92 -26.16 -0.52
N ASP A 43 -5.67 -26.70 0.43
CA ASP A 43 -5.21 -27.68 1.44
C ASP A 43 -3.93 -27.25 2.18
N PHE A 44 -3.78 -25.96 2.44
CA PHE A 44 -2.57 -25.42 3.07
C PHE A 44 -2.37 -25.90 4.51
N ASN A 45 -3.44 -26.21 5.22
CA ASN A 45 -3.45 -26.82 6.54
C ASN A 45 -2.51 -26.13 7.53
N SER A 46 -2.67 -24.82 7.72
CA SER A 46 -1.76 -24.01 8.52
C SER A 46 -2.52 -23.03 9.41
N SER A 47 -2.02 -22.81 10.61
CA SER A 47 -2.48 -21.75 11.50
C SER A 47 -1.36 -20.73 11.79
N VAL A 48 -1.80 -19.60 12.31
CA VAL A 48 -0.98 -18.43 12.63
C VAL A 48 -0.87 -18.29 14.14
N VAL A 49 0.36 -18.12 14.65
CA VAL A 49 0.59 -17.61 16.00
C VAL A 49 0.88 -16.12 15.90
N VAL A 50 0.02 -15.31 16.48
CA VAL A 50 0.19 -13.84 16.50
C VAL A 50 1.12 -13.45 17.64
N VAL A 51 2.14 -12.68 17.34
CA VAL A 51 3.10 -12.11 18.30
C VAL A 51 2.94 -10.60 18.35
N GLN A 52 2.59 -10.07 19.50
CA GLN A 52 2.46 -8.63 19.73
C GLN A 52 3.84 -7.98 19.67
N PRO A 53 4.09 -7.00 18.76
CA PRO A 53 5.44 -6.45 18.55
C PRO A 53 5.86 -5.44 19.61
N ILE A 54 4.91 -4.83 20.32
CA ILE A 54 5.14 -3.80 21.36
C ILE A 54 4.44 -4.19 22.67
N ALA A 55 4.81 -3.55 23.77
CA ALA A 55 4.30 -3.92 25.11
C ALA A 55 2.76 -3.76 25.25
N ASN A 56 2.19 -2.76 24.59
CA ASN A 56 0.75 -2.50 24.60
C ASN A 56 0.12 -2.87 23.25
N GLY A 57 -0.85 -3.76 23.25
CA GLY A 57 -1.53 -4.22 22.03
C GLY A 57 -2.84 -4.90 22.31
N MET A 58 -3.33 -5.70 21.36
CA MET A 58 -4.67 -6.29 21.40
C MET A 58 -4.67 -7.83 21.57
N VAL A 59 -3.52 -8.43 21.85
CA VAL A 59 -3.41 -9.90 21.95
C VAL A 59 -4.33 -10.48 23.03
N ASP A 60 -4.46 -9.80 24.17
CA ASP A 60 -5.35 -10.26 25.23
C ASP A 60 -6.82 -10.25 24.77
N MET A 61 -7.26 -9.19 24.10
CA MET A 61 -8.61 -9.11 23.54
C MET A 61 -8.86 -10.17 22.46
N LEU A 62 -7.84 -10.46 21.65
CA LEU A 62 -7.91 -11.51 20.64
C LEU A 62 -8.05 -12.91 21.30
N ASN A 63 -7.26 -13.19 22.35
CA ASN A 63 -7.31 -14.43 23.11
C ASN A 63 -8.64 -14.59 23.87
N GLU A 64 -9.24 -13.50 24.37
CA GLU A 64 -10.55 -13.51 25.04
C GLU A 64 -11.67 -14.16 24.22
N GLN A 65 -11.57 -14.15 22.89
CA GLN A 65 -12.55 -14.77 21.98
C GLN A 65 -11.94 -15.93 21.16
N ASP A 66 -10.98 -16.66 21.75
CA ASP A 66 -10.30 -17.81 21.15
C ASP A 66 -9.67 -17.50 19.78
N CYS A 67 -9.22 -16.26 19.60
CA CYS A 67 -8.61 -15.73 18.37
C CYS A 67 -9.52 -15.80 17.13
N LEU A 68 -10.84 -15.89 17.34
CA LEU A 68 -11.85 -15.82 16.29
C LEU A 68 -12.29 -14.38 16.06
N TYR A 69 -12.62 -14.03 14.84
CA TYR A 69 -13.23 -12.74 14.52
C TYR A 69 -13.93 -12.77 13.16
N HIS A 70 -14.85 -11.85 12.96
CA HIS A 70 -15.48 -11.69 11.65
C HIS A 70 -14.76 -10.63 10.83
N LEU A 71 -14.50 -10.97 9.57
CA LEU A 71 -14.07 -10.05 8.54
C LEU A 71 -15.28 -9.66 7.68
N ASN A 72 -15.59 -8.37 7.66
CA ASN A 72 -16.59 -7.80 6.76
C ASN A 72 -15.91 -7.26 5.50
N LEU A 73 -16.11 -7.95 4.38
CA LEU A 73 -15.59 -7.56 3.06
C LEU A 73 -16.65 -6.79 2.29
N GLN A 74 -16.34 -5.54 1.93
CA GLN A 74 -17.28 -4.68 1.22
C GLN A 74 -16.59 -3.99 0.03
N GLY A 75 -17.31 -3.85 -1.08
CA GLY A 75 -16.78 -3.16 -2.26
C GLY A 75 -17.55 -3.49 -3.54
N LEU A 76 -16.89 -3.23 -4.66
CA LEU A 76 -17.37 -3.58 -5.98
C LEU A 76 -16.47 -4.67 -6.58
N ASP A 77 -17.08 -5.74 -7.09
CA ASP A 77 -16.42 -6.72 -7.97
C ASP A 77 -17.08 -6.66 -9.34
N LYS A 78 -16.35 -6.15 -10.33
CA LYS A 78 -16.84 -5.94 -11.71
C LYS A 78 -18.18 -5.18 -11.74
N GLY A 79 -18.27 -4.10 -10.98
CA GLY A 79 -19.44 -3.24 -10.86
C GLY A 79 -20.59 -3.80 -10.01
N LYS A 80 -20.47 -5.01 -9.43
CA LYS A 80 -21.47 -5.58 -8.52
C LYS A 80 -21.06 -5.32 -7.07
N GLN A 81 -22.03 -4.89 -6.27
CA GLN A 81 -21.80 -4.71 -4.83
C GLN A 81 -21.60 -6.07 -4.14
N VAL A 82 -20.58 -6.11 -3.29
CA VAL A 82 -20.27 -7.23 -2.41
C VAL A 82 -20.30 -6.73 -0.97
N ASP A 83 -21.04 -7.44 -0.12
CA ASP A 83 -21.07 -7.26 1.33
C ASP A 83 -21.13 -8.66 1.94
N SER A 84 -20.00 -9.13 2.47
CA SER A 84 -19.88 -10.49 2.99
C SER A 84 -19.18 -10.52 4.33
N LEU A 85 -19.74 -11.32 5.25
CA LEU A 85 -19.17 -11.60 6.55
C LEU A 85 -18.56 -13.00 6.55
N GLN A 86 -17.30 -13.09 6.97
CA GLN A 86 -16.54 -14.33 7.03
C GLN A 86 -15.98 -14.51 8.44
N LEU A 87 -16.21 -15.68 9.05
CA LEU A 87 -15.56 -16.05 10.30
C LEU A 87 -14.12 -16.49 9.99
N ILE A 88 -13.14 -15.80 10.55
CA ILE A 88 -11.72 -16.13 10.43
C ILE A 88 -11.30 -16.90 11.68
N ASP A 89 -10.76 -18.11 11.49
CA ASP A 89 -10.46 -19.08 12.55
C ASP A 89 -9.03 -19.64 12.49
N VAL A 90 -8.17 -19.02 11.67
CA VAL A 90 -6.81 -19.50 11.41
C VAL A 90 -5.79 -19.12 12.48
N ILE A 91 -6.09 -18.14 13.34
CA ILE A 91 -5.21 -17.80 14.45
C ILE A 91 -5.40 -18.83 15.55
N SER A 92 -4.31 -19.52 15.93
CA SER A 92 -4.31 -20.52 17.00
C SER A 92 -4.29 -19.89 18.38
N ARG A 93 -3.45 -18.88 18.56
CA ARG A 93 -3.24 -18.11 19.79
C ARG A 93 -2.49 -16.82 19.53
N GLY A 94 -2.59 -15.88 20.47
CA GLY A 94 -1.79 -14.69 20.51
C GLY A 94 -0.79 -14.70 21.68
N LEU A 95 0.41 -14.17 21.48
CA LEU A 95 1.46 -14.09 22.49
C LEU A 95 1.93 -12.64 22.66
N ASN A 96 2.06 -12.24 23.92
CA ASN A 96 2.75 -11.00 24.29
C ASN A 96 4.16 -11.35 24.80
N PRO A 97 5.22 -11.16 24.01
CA PRO A 97 6.57 -11.55 24.41
C PRO A 97 7.11 -10.77 25.63
N TYR A 98 6.50 -9.65 25.99
CA TYR A 98 6.89 -8.89 27.18
C TYR A 98 6.45 -9.55 28.49
N THR A 99 5.46 -10.41 28.44
CA THR A 99 4.97 -11.18 29.60
C THR A 99 5.13 -12.69 29.43
N GLN A 100 5.40 -13.16 28.22
CA GLN A 100 5.45 -14.57 27.82
C GLN A 100 6.69 -14.88 26.97
N PHE A 101 7.87 -14.35 27.37
CA PHE A 101 9.09 -14.45 26.56
C PHE A 101 9.52 -15.88 26.29
N ASP A 102 9.45 -16.76 27.30
CA ASP A 102 9.81 -18.17 27.12
C ASP A 102 8.86 -18.88 26.13
N GLU A 103 7.56 -18.60 26.20
CA GLU A 103 6.58 -19.15 25.24
C GLU A 103 6.80 -18.60 23.82
N TYR A 104 7.23 -17.36 23.71
CA TYR A 104 7.65 -16.77 22.44
C TYR A 104 8.86 -17.49 21.84
N LEU A 105 9.90 -17.75 22.63
CA LEU A 105 11.09 -18.47 22.15
C LEU A 105 10.77 -19.93 21.78
N LYS A 106 9.84 -20.60 22.48
CA LYS A 106 9.38 -21.96 22.14
C LYS A 106 8.77 -22.05 20.73
N LEU A 107 8.32 -20.97 20.12
CA LEU A 107 7.91 -20.98 18.71
C LEU A 107 9.04 -21.42 17.79
N ALA A 108 10.26 -21.08 18.13
CA ALA A 108 11.46 -21.49 17.39
C ALA A 108 11.75 -23.01 17.48
N GLU A 109 11.20 -23.71 18.47
CA GLU A 109 11.40 -25.14 18.70
C GLU A 109 10.40 -26.01 17.91
N ASN A 110 9.33 -25.40 17.38
CA ASN A 110 8.35 -26.11 16.57
C ASN A 110 8.95 -26.47 15.19
N PRO A 111 9.12 -27.79 14.87
CA PRO A 111 9.75 -28.22 13.63
C PRO A 111 8.92 -27.87 12.38
N ASP A 112 7.61 -27.67 12.53
CA ASP A 112 6.67 -27.38 11.43
C ASP A 112 6.57 -25.88 11.14
N MET A 113 7.13 -25.02 12.01
CA MET A 113 7.16 -23.58 11.80
C MET A 113 7.98 -23.25 10.55
N ARG A 114 7.38 -22.54 9.61
CA ARG A 114 8.00 -22.30 8.30
C ARG A 114 7.99 -20.83 7.88
N PHE A 115 6.96 -20.06 8.24
CA PHE A 115 6.78 -18.70 7.75
C PHE A 115 6.79 -17.71 8.91
N VAL A 116 7.32 -16.53 8.62
CA VAL A 116 7.19 -15.32 9.46
C VAL A 116 6.60 -14.22 8.61
N VAL A 117 5.60 -13.54 9.13
CA VAL A 117 5.00 -12.36 8.48
C VAL A 117 5.04 -11.19 9.44
N SER A 118 5.31 -10.00 8.97
CA SER A 118 5.33 -8.80 9.81
C SER A 118 4.62 -7.61 9.18
N ASN A 119 4.00 -6.79 10.03
CA ASN A 119 3.56 -5.44 9.71
C ASN A 119 3.60 -4.62 11.00
N THR A 120 4.79 -4.14 11.33
CA THR A 120 5.12 -3.48 12.60
C THR A 120 5.18 -1.95 12.47
N THR A 121 4.57 -1.38 11.43
CA THR A 121 4.63 0.01 10.94
C THR A 121 5.95 0.36 10.23
N GLU A 122 5.98 1.52 9.56
CA GLU A 122 7.21 1.99 8.88
C GLU A 122 8.39 2.16 9.84
N ALA A 123 8.13 2.52 11.10
CA ALA A 123 9.15 2.68 12.13
C ALA A 123 9.60 1.35 12.77
N GLY A 124 8.92 0.24 12.49
CA GLY A 124 9.19 -1.05 13.15
C GLY A 124 10.45 -1.75 12.64
N ILE A 125 10.81 -1.57 11.37
CA ILE A 125 12.07 -2.09 10.81
C ILE A 125 13.19 -1.08 11.06
N ALA A 126 13.73 -1.12 12.27
CA ALA A 126 14.83 -0.25 12.68
C ALA A 126 15.85 -1.01 13.53
N PHE A 127 17.13 -0.69 13.31
CA PHE A 127 18.22 -1.17 14.16
C PHE A 127 18.40 -0.24 15.37
N ASP A 128 18.35 -0.82 16.57
CA ASP A 128 18.62 -0.12 17.83
C ASP A 128 19.93 -0.65 18.43
N PRO A 129 21.03 0.11 18.39
CA PRO A 129 22.33 -0.35 18.94
C PRO A 129 22.33 -0.50 20.46
N ALA A 130 21.34 0.04 21.18
CA ALA A 130 21.22 -0.12 22.62
C ALA A 130 20.55 -1.46 23.02
N CYS A 131 19.91 -2.14 22.06
CA CYS A 131 19.21 -3.39 22.26
C CYS A 131 20.19 -4.52 22.58
N LYS A 132 19.95 -5.29 23.65
CA LYS A 132 20.82 -6.36 24.09
C LYS A 132 20.23 -7.71 23.76
N PHE A 133 21.07 -8.68 23.44
CA PHE A 133 20.65 -10.06 23.23
C PHE A 133 19.95 -10.68 24.46
N THR A 134 20.34 -10.23 25.66
CA THR A 134 19.77 -10.70 26.95
C THR A 134 18.47 -10.02 27.36
N ASP A 135 18.00 -9.03 26.58
CA ASP A 135 16.68 -8.43 26.84
C ASP A 135 15.57 -9.44 26.58
N ALA A 136 14.52 -9.43 27.40
CA ALA A 136 13.44 -10.39 27.36
C ALA A 136 12.07 -9.70 27.25
N PRO A 137 11.65 -9.33 26.04
CA PRO A 137 12.28 -9.50 24.73
C PRO A 137 13.23 -8.34 24.35
N ALA A 138 13.95 -8.49 23.25
CA ALA A 138 14.65 -7.37 22.59
C ALA A 138 13.72 -6.19 22.32
N SER A 139 14.20 -4.94 22.41
CA SER A 139 13.36 -3.73 22.28
C SER A 139 12.75 -3.58 20.88
N SER A 140 13.53 -3.85 19.82
CA SER A 140 13.09 -3.72 18.43
C SER A 140 12.49 -5.00 17.87
N TYR A 141 11.65 -4.89 16.83
CA TYR A 141 11.12 -6.05 16.09
C TYR A 141 12.25 -6.88 15.43
N PRO A 142 13.19 -6.28 14.66
CA PRO A 142 14.28 -7.06 14.09
C PRO A 142 15.14 -7.77 15.14
N GLY A 143 15.31 -7.15 16.33
CA GLY A 143 16.00 -7.78 17.46
C GLY A 143 15.25 -9.01 17.99
N LYS A 144 13.93 -8.91 18.21
CA LYS A 144 13.09 -10.04 18.60
C LYS A 144 13.19 -11.19 17.59
N LEU A 145 13.09 -10.86 16.29
CA LEU A 145 13.20 -11.87 15.23
C LEU A 145 14.59 -12.52 15.22
N THR A 146 15.66 -11.74 15.44
CA THR A 146 17.03 -12.28 15.52
C THR A 146 17.18 -13.24 16.72
N GLN A 147 16.62 -12.91 17.90
CA GLN A 147 16.60 -13.82 19.05
C GLN A 147 15.89 -15.15 18.71
N LEU A 148 14.74 -15.08 18.05
CA LEU A 148 13.96 -16.24 17.63
C LEU A 148 14.74 -17.12 16.63
N LEU A 149 15.35 -16.51 15.61
CA LEU A 149 16.14 -17.22 14.59
C LEU A 149 17.38 -17.88 15.21
N TYR A 150 18.06 -17.18 16.13
CA TYR A 150 19.21 -17.77 16.83
C TYR A 150 18.81 -18.95 17.72
N HIS A 151 17.69 -18.83 18.44
CA HIS A 151 17.16 -19.95 19.26
C HIS A 151 16.84 -21.16 18.37
N ARG A 152 16.22 -20.92 17.20
CA ARG A 152 15.91 -21.98 16.22
C ARG A 152 17.17 -22.63 15.67
N PHE A 153 18.18 -21.84 15.29
CA PHE A 153 19.49 -22.36 14.87
C PHE A 153 20.10 -23.30 15.91
N LYS A 154 20.05 -22.90 17.18
CA LYS A 154 20.57 -23.72 18.28
C LYS A 154 19.74 -25.00 18.50
N THR A 155 18.42 -24.89 18.48
CA THR A 155 17.50 -26.03 18.68
C THR A 155 17.70 -27.11 17.63
N PHE A 156 17.88 -26.73 16.37
CA PHE A 156 18.02 -27.69 15.27
C PHE A 156 19.46 -27.85 14.76
N ASN A 157 20.46 -27.40 15.54
CA ASN A 157 21.88 -27.54 15.23
C ASN A 157 22.25 -27.05 13.79
N GLY A 158 21.63 -25.96 13.35
CA GLY A 158 21.89 -25.38 12.02
C GLY A 158 21.36 -26.20 10.85
N ALA A 159 20.37 -27.07 11.05
CA ALA A 159 19.77 -27.84 9.97
C ALA A 159 19.19 -26.92 8.88
N ALA A 160 19.58 -27.15 7.63
CA ALA A 160 19.25 -26.28 6.49
C ALA A 160 17.73 -26.27 6.17
N ASP A 161 17.03 -27.40 6.41
CA ASP A 161 15.58 -27.53 6.22
C ASP A 161 14.74 -26.84 7.32
N LYS A 162 15.39 -26.28 8.33
CA LYS A 162 14.73 -25.58 9.45
C LYS A 162 14.81 -24.05 9.36
N GLY A 163 15.31 -23.52 8.24
CA GLY A 163 15.24 -22.10 7.95
C GLY A 163 13.78 -21.61 7.81
N LEU A 164 13.56 -20.31 8.01
CA LEU A 164 12.26 -19.66 7.90
C LEU A 164 12.19 -18.73 6.70
N PHE A 165 11.01 -18.63 6.10
CA PHE A 165 10.69 -17.64 5.09
C PHE A 165 9.99 -16.44 5.75
N VAL A 166 10.57 -15.26 5.63
CA VAL A 166 10.12 -14.03 6.26
C VAL A 166 9.56 -13.10 5.19
N PHE A 167 8.28 -12.73 5.32
CA PHE A 167 7.59 -11.80 4.44
C PHE A 167 7.35 -10.48 5.19
N ALA A 168 8.09 -9.44 4.84
CA ALA A 168 7.92 -8.10 5.41
C ALA A 168 6.78 -7.38 4.69
N CYS A 169 5.74 -6.93 5.42
CA CYS A 169 4.58 -6.23 4.88
C CYS A 169 4.53 -4.75 5.32
N GLU A 170 5.60 -4.22 5.89
CA GLU A 170 5.72 -2.80 6.25
C GLU A 170 5.74 -1.91 5.00
N LEU A 171 5.12 -0.72 5.10
CA LEU A 171 4.99 0.21 3.98
C LEU A 171 6.28 1.03 3.74
N ILE A 172 7.41 0.35 3.65
CA ILE A 172 8.69 0.93 3.27
C ILE A 172 9.24 0.24 2.02
N PHE A 173 9.94 1.02 1.18
CA PHE A 173 10.55 0.48 -0.02
C PHE A 173 11.66 -0.49 0.34
N HIS A 174 11.71 -1.66 -0.33
CA HIS A 174 12.68 -2.75 -0.02
C HIS A 174 12.61 -3.25 1.43
N ASN A 175 11.41 -3.36 2.01
CA ASN A 175 11.17 -3.75 3.40
C ASN A 175 11.92 -5.02 3.83
N GLY A 176 11.94 -6.07 3.03
CA GLY A 176 12.68 -7.31 3.31
C GLY A 176 14.19 -7.09 3.33
N THR A 177 14.72 -6.28 2.42
CA THR A 177 16.17 -5.93 2.39
C THR A 177 16.57 -5.15 3.63
N GLU A 178 15.78 -4.17 4.05
CA GLU A 178 16.07 -3.40 5.26
C GLU A 178 15.92 -4.25 6.52
N LEU A 179 14.95 -5.14 6.59
CA LEU A 179 14.81 -6.10 7.68
C LEU A 179 16.03 -7.04 7.77
N LYS A 180 16.45 -7.62 6.64
CA LYS A 180 17.64 -8.47 6.57
C LYS A 180 18.87 -7.76 7.08
N LYS A 181 19.09 -6.53 6.65
CA LYS A 181 20.20 -5.68 7.09
C LYS A 181 20.17 -5.44 8.61
N CYS A 182 19.00 -5.16 9.20
CA CYS A 182 18.88 -5.04 10.66
C CYS A 182 19.25 -6.34 11.38
N ILE A 183 18.82 -7.51 10.88
CA ILE A 183 19.17 -8.81 11.45
C ILE A 183 20.69 -9.04 11.39
N GLU A 184 21.34 -8.76 10.26
CA GLU A 184 22.79 -8.87 10.08
C GLU A 184 23.56 -7.95 11.04
N GLN A 185 23.05 -6.74 11.29
CA GLN A 185 23.60 -5.82 12.29
C GLN A 185 23.51 -6.39 13.71
N TYR A 186 22.38 -7.05 14.08
CA TYR A 186 22.24 -7.71 15.37
C TYR A 186 23.12 -8.96 15.48
N ILE A 187 23.29 -9.76 14.42
CA ILE A 187 24.24 -10.89 14.41
C ILE A 187 25.64 -10.40 14.77
N THR A 188 26.04 -9.29 14.19
CA THR A 188 27.36 -8.66 14.45
C THR A 188 27.42 -8.05 15.84
N LEU A 189 26.45 -7.23 16.24
CA LEU A 189 26.41 -6.54 17.54
C LEU A 189 26.44 -7.52 18.71
N TRP A 190 25.70 -8.62 18.61
CA TRP A 190 25.57 -9.62 19.65
C TRP A 190 26.59 -10.76 19.55
N ASN A 191 27.49 -10.70 18.57
CA ASN A 191 28.55 -11.68 18.31
C ASN A 191 28.00 -13.15 18.30
N LEU A 192 26.96 -13.37 17.48
CA LEU A 192 26.24 -14.65 17.45
C LEU A 192 26.98 -15.78 16.70
N GLY A 193 28.12 -15.49 16.09
CA GLY A 193 29.01 -16.45 15.45
C GLY A 193 28.79 -16.61 13.94
N GLU A 194 29.86 -16.96 13.24
CA GLU A 194 29.85 -17.12 11.78
C GLU A 194 28.95 -18.30 11.31
N ASP A 195 28.84 -19.36 12.09
CA ASP A 195 27.99 -20.53 11.76
C ASP A 195 26.51 -20.13 11.70
N PHE A 196 26.05 -19.30 12.67
CA PHE A 196 24.68 -18.78 12.63
C PHE A 196 24.48 -17.84 11.46
N LYS A 197 25.43 -16.96 11.19
CA LYS A 197 25.38 -16.07 10.02
C LYS A 197 25.26 -16.85 8.72
N ALA A 198 26.10 -17.85 8.53
CA ALA A 198 26.08 -18.72 7.33
C ALA A 198 24.75 -19.47 7.19
N TRP A 199 24.20 -19.99 8.30
CA TRP A 199 22.90 -20.64 8.30
C TRP A 199 21.79 -19.64 7.96
N PHE A 200 21.79 -18.44 8.54
CA PHE A 200 20.80 -17.41 8.24
C PHE A 200 20.82 -17.03 6.75
N GLU A 201 22.00 -16.82 6.18
CA GLU A 201 22.16 -16.47 4.77
C GLU A 201 21.76 -17.57 3.79
N SER A 202 21.96 -18.85 4.16
CA SER A 202 21.73 -20.00 3.26
C SER A 202 20.40 -20.71 3.47
N ALA A 203 19.87 -20.77 4.70
CA ALA A 203 18.67 -21.51 5.05
C ALA A 203 17.41 -20.63 5.20
N CYS A 204 17.58 -19.34 5.55
CA CYS A 204 16.47 -18.43 5.72
C CYS A 204 16.29 -17.53 4.48
N GLY A 205 15.03 -17.19 4.18
CA GLY A 205 14.70 -16.20 3.16
C GLY A 205 14.03 -14.99 3.80
N VAL A 206 14.52 -13.78 3.53
CA VAL A 206 13.87 -12.52 3.94
C VAL A 206 13.49 -11.78 2.68
N TYR A 207 12.19 -11.69 2.43
CA TYR A 207 11.66 -11.26 1.13
C TYR A 207 11.00 -9.90 1.20
N CYS A 208 11.27 -9.06 0.20
CA CYS A 208 10.54 -7.83 -0.03
C CYS A 208 9.11 -8.13 -0.47
N THR A 209 8.15 -7.39 0.04
CA THR A 209 6.78 -7.52 -0.40
C THR A 209 6.08 -6.17 -0.59
N LEU A 210 5.14 -6.15 -1.53
CA LEU A 210 4.22 -5.04 -1.73
C LEU A 210 2.81 -5.52 -1.39
N VAL A 211 2.18 -4.87 -0.43
CA VAL A 211 0.80 -5.14 -0.03
C VAL A 211 -0.13 -4.02 -0.47
N ASP A 212 -1.35 -4.38 -0.88
CA ASP A 212 -2.37 -3.40 -1.25
C ASP A 212 -3.78 -3.94 -0.93
N ARG A 213 -4.38 -3.39 0.10
CA ARG A 213 -5.78 -3.54 0.51
C ARG A 213 -6.16 -2.36 1.39
N ILE A 214 -7.30 -1.73 1.16
CA ILE A 214 -7.85 -0.73 2.06
C ILE A 214 -8.55 -1.45 3.23
N VAL A 215 -8.07 -1.19 4.44
CA VAL A 215 -8.60 -1.74 5.68
C VAL A 215 -8.97 -0.59 6.63
N PRO A 216 -10.22 -0.12 6.63
CA PRO A 216 -10.68 0.92 7.55
C PRO A 216 -10.59 0.51 9.02
N GLY A 217 -10.59 -0.79 9.30
CA GLY A 217 -10.49 -1.34 10.64
C GLY A 217 -11.83 -1.68 11.27
N TYR A 218 -11.98 -1.40 12.57
CA TYR A 218 -13.22 -1.70 13.30
C TYR A 218 -14.36 -0.79 12.86
N PRO A 219 -15.52 -1.32 12.40
CA PRO A 219 -16.60 -0.58 11.76
C PRO A 219 -17.51 0.11 12.80
N ARG A 220 -17.04 1.16 13.48
CA ARG A 220 -17.71 1.82 14.60
C ARG A 220 -19.14 2.28 14.31
N GLU A 221 -19.39 2.75 13.08
CA GLU A 221 -20.70 3.29 12.68
C GLU A 221 -21.72 2.19 12.39
N THR A 222 -21.27 1.04 11.89
CA THR A 222 -22.14 -0.06 11.43
C THR A 222 -22.04 -1.32 12.28
N ILE A 223 -21.27 -1.31 13.36
CA ILE A 223 -21.04 -2.49 14.19
C ILE A 223 -22.31 -3.10 14.75
N GLY A 224 -23.31 -2.25 15.11
CA GLY A 224 -24.60 -2.73 15.59
C GLY A 224 -25.29 -3.65 14.59
N GLU A 225 -25.34 -3.24 13.31
CA GLU A 225 -25.95 -4.03 12.24
C GLU A 225 -25.19 -5.34 11.98
N ILE A 226 -23.84 -5.29 12.09
CA ILE A 226 -23.00 -6.48 11.93
C ILE A 226 -23.26 -7.48 13.06
N LEU A 227 -23.27 -7.01 14.31
CA LEU A 227 -23.53 -7.88 15.47
C LEU A 227 -24.94 -8.47 15.44
N GLU A 228 -25.93 -7.73 14.94
CA GLU A 228 -27.27 -8.24 14.70
C GLU A 228 -27.29 -9.37 13.64
N LYS A 229 -26.52 -9.25 12.58
CA LYS A 229 -26.39 -10.29 11.55
C LYS A 229 -25.74 -11.57 12.09
N ILE A 230 -24.65 -11.45 12.85
CA ILE A 230 -23.90 -12.60 13.37
C ILE A 230 -24.49 -13.22 14.65
N GLN A 231 -25.34 -12.49 15.39
CA GLN A 231 -25.96 -12.90 16.66
C GLN A 231 -24.96 -13.26 17.76
N LEU A 232 -23.72 -12.76 17.68
CA LEU A 232 -22.62 -12.99 18.63
C LEU A 232 -21.96 -11.67 19.00
N GLU A 233 -21.42 -11.58 20.19
CA GLU A 233 -20.55 -10.47 20.59
C GLU A 233 -19.14 -10.71 20.03
N ASP A 234 -18.73 -9.90 19.07
CA ASP A 234 -17.40 -9.91 18.47
C ASP A 234 -16.75 -8.52 18.62
N LYS A 235 -15.73 -8.44 19.46
CA LYS A 235 -14.98 -7.19 19.73
C LYS A 235 -13.89 -6.93 18.70
N MET A 236 -13.59 -7.91 17.84
CA MET A 236 -12.47 -7.88 16.90
C MET A 236 -12.93 -7.85 15.44
N VAL A 237 -14.19 -7.51 15.18
CA VAL A 237 -14.66 -7.32 13.79
C VAL A 237 -13.73 -6.37 13.05
N VAL A 238 -13.35 -6.75 11.84
CA VAL A 238 -12.55 -5.90 10.97
C VAL A 238 -13.24 -5.74 9.63
N GLN A 239 -13.23 -4.52 9.10
CA GLN A 239 -13.75 -4.20 7.79
C GLN A 239 -12.61 -4.01 6.80
N ALA A 240 -12.78 -4.54 5.58
CA ALA A 240 -11.84 -4.35 4.49
C ALA A 240 -12.56 -4.29 3.13
N GLU A 241 -11.87 -3.72 2.14
CA GLU A 241 -12.32 -3.84 0.76
C GLU A 241 -12.11 -5.27 0.23
N ILE A 242 -12.84 -5.62 -0.83
CA ILE A 242 -12.68 -6.93 -1.50
C ILE A 242 -11.38 -7.04 -2.28
N PHE A 243 -10.87 -5.92 -2.83
CA PHE A 243 -9.60 -5.90 -3.53
C PHE A 243 -8.46 -6.29 -2.59
N HIS A 244 -7.54 -7.08 -3.09
CA HIS A 244 -6.29 -7.42 -2.42
C HIS A 244 -5.20 -7.64 -3.46
N LEU A 245 -3.98 -7.29 -3.12
CA LEU A 245 -2.79 -7.61 -3.91
C LEU A 245 -1.62 -7.82 -2.95
N TRP A 246 -0.96 -8.96 -3.08
CA TRP A 246 0.31 -9.23 -2.41
C TRP A 246 1.35 -9.63 -3.44
N VAL A 247 2.35 -8.80 -3.63
CA VAL A 247 3.50 -9.11 -4.48
C VAL A 247 4.66 -9.50 -3.57
N ILE A 248 5.23 -10.67 -3.79
CA ILE A 248 6.30 -11.24 -2.99
C ILE A 248 7.51 -11.46 -3.91
N GLU A 249 8.60 -10.77 -3.64
CA GLU A 249 9.87 -10.94 -4.36
C GLU A 249 10.60 -12.18 -3.83
N ALA A 250 10.18 -13.35 -4.31
CA ALA A 250 10.71 -14.63 -3.86
C ALA A 250 10.79 -15.66 -5.00
N PRO A 251 11.65 -16.68 -4.87
CA PRO A 251 11.76 -17.73 -5.87
C PRO A 251 10.54 -18.65 -5.90
N GLU A 252 10.32 -19.32 -7.02
CA GLU A 252 9.20 -20.25 -7.23
C GLU A 252 9.12 -21.38 -6.18
N SER A 253 10.24 -21.77 -5.58
CA SER A 253 10.27 -22.76 -4.49
C SER A 253 9.45 -22.32 -3.28
N VAL A 254 9.42 -21.02 -2.98
CA VAL A 254 8.61 -20.44 -1.90
C VAL A 254 7.13 -20.46 -2.25
N ALA A 255 6.78 -20.14 -3.51
CA ALA A 255 5.41 -20.20 -4.01
C ALA A 255 4.80 -21.62 -3.86
N LYS A 256 5.61 -22.65 -4.06
CA LYS A 256 5.17 -24.05 -3.90
C LYS A 256 4.80 -24.40 -2.45
N GLU A 257 5.45 -23.75 -1.47
CA GLU A 257 5.15 -23.93 -0.04
C GLU A 257 4.04 -23.00 0.46
N PHE A 258 3.75 -21.90 -0.25
CA PHE A 258 2.71 -20.91 0.08
C PHE A 258 1.70 -20.78 -1.08
N PRO A 259 0.74 -21.71 -1.22
CA PRO A 259 -0.03 -21.92 -2.45
C PRO A 259 -1.20 -20.93 -2.63
N ALA A 260 -0.94 -19.64 -2.50
CA ALA A 260 -1.97 -18.61 -2.59
C ALA A 260 -2.55 -18.45 -4.00
N ASP A 261 -1.76 -18.71 -5.03
CA ASP A 261 -2.18 -18.78 -6.43
C ASP A 261 -3.22 -19.87 -6.67
N LYS A 262 -3.03 -21.07 -6.05
CA LYS A 262 -3.98 -22.19 -6.13
C LYS A 262 -5.31 -21.88 -5.44
N ALA A 263 -5.30 -21.01 -4.44
CA ALA A 263 -6.52 -20.52 -3.80
C ALA A 263 -7.26 -19.47 -4.64
N GLY A 264 -6.73 -19.08 -5.80
CA GLY A 264 -7.31 -18.06 -6.67
C GLY A 264 -7.17 -16.65 -6.14
N LEU A 265 -6.17 -16.41 -5.29
CA LEU A 265 -5.89 -15.11 -4.68
C LEU A 265 -4.95 -14.28 -5.56
N ASN A 266 -5.08 -12.97 -5.45
CA ASN A 266 -4.17 -12.03 -6.14
C ASN A 266 -2.85 -11.87 -5.37
N VAL A 267 -2.13 -12.99 -5.24
CA VAL A 267 -0.81 -13.10 -4.64
C VAL A 267 0.18 -13.51 -5.71
N LEU A 268 1.20 -12.69 -5.95
CA LEU A 268 2.15 -12.86 -7.03
C LEU A 268 3.54 -13.12 -6.46
N PHE A 269 4.19 -14.21 -6.89
CA PHE A 269 5.59 -14.44 -6.65
C PHE A 269 6.39 -14.01 -7.87
N VAL A 270 7.29 -13.07 -7.68
CA VAL A 270 7.98 -12.38 -8.78
C VAL A 270 9.48 -12.26 -8.52
N PRO A 271 10.30 -12.12 -9.57
CA PRO A 271 11.73 -11.89 -9.40
C PRO A 271 12.08 -10.49 -8.90
N SER A 272 11.17 -9.52 -9.05
CA SER A 272 11.31 -8.16 -8.52
C SER A 272 9.94 -7.53 -8.25
N GLU A 273 9.76 -6.92 -7.07
CA GLU A 273 8.52 -6.21 -6.70
C GLU A 273 8.46 -4.80 -7.32
N LYS A 274 9.61 -4.26 -7.75
CA LYS A 274 9.72 -2.88 -8.22
C LYS A 274 8.72 -2.50 -9.33
N PRO A 275 8.51 -3.27 -10.41
CA PRO A 275 7.54 -2.91 -11.45
C PRO A 275 6.11 -2.79 -10.91
N TYR A 276 5.75 -3.60 -9.92
CA TYR A 276 4.43 -3.59 -9.29
C TYR A 276 4.28 -2.42 -8.31
N HIS A 277 5.36 -2.08 -7.60
CA HIS A 277 5.43 -0.87 -6.80
C HIS A 277 5.22 0.38 -7.69
N ASP A 278 5.97 0.48 -8.77
CA ASP A 278 5.86 1.59 -9.71
C ASP A 278 4.44 1.66 -10.30
N ARG A 279 3.85 0.51 -10.68
CA ARG A 279 2.45 0.43 -11.13
C ARG A 279 1.47 0.97 -10.08
N LYS A 280 1.61 0.57 -8.81
CA LYS A 280 0.75 1.05 -7.72
C LYS A 280 0.90 2.55 -7.51
N VAL A 281 2.12 3.04 -7.44
CA VAL A 281 2.39 4.48 -7.26
C VAL A 281 1.81 5.27 -8.42
N THR A 282 2.02 4.81 -9.65
CA THR A 282 1.60 5.51 -10.87
C THR A 282 0.09 5.42 -11.12
N LEU A 283 -0.54 4.23 -11.05
CA LEU A 283 -1.94 4.05 -11.44
C LEU A 283 -2.96 4.13 -10.30
N LEU A 284 -2.52 4.10 -9.04
CA LEU A 284 -3.39 4.32 -7.87
C LEU A 284 -3.12 5.67 -7.21
N ASN A 285 -1.87 5.93 -6.82
CA ASN A 285 -1.54 7.11 -6.03
C ASN A 285 -1.43 8.37 -6.90
N GLY A 286 -0.92 8.26 -8.14
CA GLY A 286 -0.83 9.36 -9.10
C GLY A 286 -2.20 9.97 -9.43
N PRO A 287 -3.18 9.18 -9.93
CA PRO A 287 -4.52 9.69 -10.21
C PRO A 287 -5.16 10.38 -9.00
N HIS A 288 -5.00 9.85 -7.78
CA HIS A 288 -5.49 10.51 -6.56
C HIS A 288 -4.89 11.91 -6.37
N THR A 289 -3.59 12.05 -6.61
CA THR A 289 -2.89 13.35 -6.44
C THR A 289 -3.38 14.39 -7.43
N VAL A 290 -3.73 13.97 -8.66
CA VAL A 290 -4.23 14.86 -9.72
C VAL A 290 -5.74 15.10 -9.56
N LEU A 291 -6.56 14.05 -9.39
CA LEU A 291 -8.02 14.18 -9.35
C LEU A 291 -8.52 14.94 -8.11
N ALA A 292 -7.84 14.85 -6.97
CA ALA A 292 -8.33 15.45 -5.74
C ALA A 292 -8.40 16.99 -5.81
N PRO A 293 -7.33 17.74 -6.14
CA PRO A 293 -7.41 19.19 -6.26
C PRO A 293 -8.30 19.63 -7.43
N VAL A 294 -8.30 18.91 -8.56
CA VAL A 294 -9.15 19.23 -9.71
C VAL A 294 -10.63 19.03 -9.35
N GLY A 295 -10.98 17.91 -8.74
CA GLY A 295 -12.34 17.60 -8.30
C GLY A 295 -12.83 18.56 -7.24
N TYR A 296 -11.99 18.85 -6.24
CA TYR A 296 -12.33 19.80 -5.19
C TYR A 296 -12.65 21.19 -5.75
N LEU A 297 -11.80 21.72 -6.64
CA LEU A 297 -12.02 23.01 -7.28
C LEU A 297 -13.20 23.00 -8.28
N ALA A 298 -13.59 21.82 -8.76
CA ALA A 298 -14.79 21.64 -9.60
C ALA A 298 -16.10 21.46 -8.79
N GLY A 299 -16.03 21.38 -7.44
CA GLY A 299 -17.20 21.32 -6.57
C GLY A 299 -17.48 19.97 -5.93
N PHE A 300 -16.60 18.97 -6.07
CA PHE A 300 -16.76 17.64 -5.51
C PHE A 300 -15.99 17.48 -4.20
N ASP A 301 -16.51 16.63 -3.29
CA ASP A 301 -15.93 16.41 -1.96
C ASP A 301 -15.33 15.02 -1.76
N ILE A 302 -15.82 14.02 -2.50
CA ILE A 302 -15.36 12.64 -2.38
C ILE A 302 -14.96 12.04 -3.75
N VAL A 303 -14.00 11.12 -3.71
CA VAL A 303 -13.44 10.47 -4.91
C VAL A 303 -14.53 9.79 -5.74
N ARG A 304 -15.51 9.12 -5.11
CA ARG A 304 -16.56 8.41 -5.82
C ARG A 304 -17.38 9.36 -6.71
N GLU A 305 -17.79 10.52 -6.21
CA GLU A 305 -18.56 11.50 -6.96
C GLU A 305 -17.80 11.99 -8.19
N ILE A 306 -16.49 12.21 -8.06
CA ILE A 306 -15.61 12.59 -9.17
C ILE A 306 -15.59 11.51 -10.27
N VAL A 307 -15.46 10.24 -9.88
CA VAL A 307 -15.33 9.14 -10.85
C VAL A 307 -16.67 8.76 -11.49
N GLU A 308 -17.79 9.01 -10.79
CA GLU A 308 -19.16 8.76 -11.29
C GLU A 308 -19.71 9.91 -12.15
N ASP A 309 -19.16 11.12 -12.06
CA ASP A 309 -19.52 12.24 -12.94
C ASP A 309 -19.01 12.00 -14.38
N ASP A 310 -19.83 12.33 -15.37
CA ASP A 310 -19.51 12.08 -16.79
C ASP A 310 -18.24 12.79 -17.27
N VAL A 311 -18.06 14.06 -16.89
CA VAL A 311 -16.93 14.90 -17.33
C VAL A 311 -15.68 14.55 -16.50
N MET A 312 -15.83 14.51 -15.19
CA MET A 312 -14.72 14.24 -14.29
C MET A 312 -14.26 12.77 -14.38
N GLY A 313 -15.18 11.83 -14.56
CA GLY A 313 -14.85 10.41 -14.80
C GLY A 313 -14.08 10.21 -16.11
N ALA A 314 -14.44 10.94 -17.17
CA ALA A 314 -13.63 10.97 -18.41
C ALA A 314 -12.23 11.54 -18.17
N PHE A 315 -12.12 12.59 -17.35
CA PHE A 315 -10.83 13.19 -16.98
C PHE A 315 -9.96 12.20 -16.19
N VAL A 316 -10.53 11.48 -15.21
CA VAL A 316 -9.81 10.46 -14.45
C VAL A 316 -9.32 9.34 -15.37
N LYS A 317 -10.15 8.89 -16.31
CA LYS A 317 -9.73 7.88 -17.30
C LYS A 317 -8.59 8.38 -18.18
N LYS A 318 -8.63 9.65 -18.62
CA LYS A 318 -7.54 10.27 -19.38
C LYS A 318 -6.23 10.27 -18.58
N ILE A 319 -6.25 10.66 -17.30
CA ILE A 319 -5.07 10.60 -16.44
C ILE A 319 -4.53 9.17 -16.39
N MET A 320 -5.38 8.19 -16.12
CA MET A 320 -4.96 6.82 -15.84
C MET A 320 -4.49 6.09 -17.09
N PHE A 321 -5.29 6.09 -18.15
CA PHE A 321 -5.07 5.23 -19.31
C PHE A 321 -4.33 5.91 -20.45
N ASP A 322 -4.54 7.24 -20.66
CA ASP A 322 -3.90 7.95 -21.75
C ASP A 322 -2.55 8.56 -21.36
N GLU A 323 -2.39 8.96 -20.09
CA GLU A 323 -1.20 9.71 -19.66
C GLU A 323 -0.27 8.92 -18.72
N LEU A 324 -0.80 8.21 -17.71
CA LEU A 324 0.04 7.48 -16.75
C LEU A 324 0.37 6.04 -17.20
N LEU A 325 -0.61 5.28 -17.69
CA LEU A 325 -0.38 3.90 -18.12
C LEU A 325 0.75 3.76 -19.14
N PRO A 326 0.88 4.63 -20.17
CA PRO A 326 1.95 4.55 -21.15
C PRO A 326 3.36 4.77 -20.59
N THR A 327 3.48 5.21 -19.33
CA THR A 327 4.77 5.48 -18.68
C THR A 327 5.35 4.24 -18.00
N LEU A 328 4.59 3.16 -17.92
CA LEU A 328 4.96 1.90 -17.25
C LEU A 328 5.43 0.84 -18.24
N ASP A 329 6.28 -0.08 -17.78
CA ASP A 329 6.93 -1.12 -18.59
C ASP A 329 6.37 -2.54 -18.32
N LEU A 330 5.18 -2.66 -17.73
CA LEU A 330 4.45 -3.92 -17.60
C LEU A 330 3.56 -4.18 -18.83
N PRO A 331 3.11 -5.44 -19.06
CA PRO A 331 2.19 -5.76 -20.15
C PRO A 331 0.92 -4.91 -20.11
N LYS A 332 0.53 -4.33 -21.25
CA LYS A 332 -0.60 -3.40 -21.35
C LYS A 332 -1.89 -3.98 -20.76
N ALA A 333 -2.20 -5.25 -21.08
CA ALA A 333 -3.41 -5.90 -20.55
C ALA A 333 -3.42 -6.01 -19.02
N GLU A 334 -2.26 -6.20 -18.41
CA GLU A 334 -2.10 -6.23 -16.94
C GLU A 334 -2.29 -4.84 -16.33
N LEU A 335 -1.74 -3.80 -16.98
CA LEU A 335 -1.89 -2.41 -16.57
C LEU A 335 -3.35 -1.95 -16.69
N GLU A 336 -4.02 -2.27 -17.80
CA GLU A 336 -5.44 -1.96 -18.02
C GLU A 336 -6.34 -2.66 -16.99
N LYS A 337 -6.06 -3.94 -16.71
CA LYS A 337 -6.77 -4.67 -15.65
C LYS A 337 -6.62 -3.98 -14.31
N PHE A 338 -5.39 -3.67 -13.90
CA PHE A 338 -5.13 -2.99 -12.63
C PHE A 338 -5.77 -1.60 -12.58
N GLY A 339 -5.72 -0.81 -13.67
CA GLY A 339 -6.37 0.49 -13.75
C GLY A 339 -7.91 0.40 -13.59
N ASN A 340 -8.54 -0.62 -14.16
CA ASN A 340 -9.97 -0.86 -13.98
C ASN A 340 -10.31 -1.32 -12.55
N ASP A 341 -9.49 -2.19 -11.95
CA ASP A 341 -9.63 -2.56 -10.54
C ASP A 341 -9.54 -1.32 -9.62
N VAL A 342 -8.64 -0.38 -9.93
CA VAL A 342 -8.52 0.91 -9.21
C VAL A 342 -9.78 1.77 -9.39
N LEU A 343 -10.35 1.86 -10.60
CA LEU A 343 -11.59 2.59 -10.83
C LEU A 343 -12.76 2.01 -10.02
N ASP A 344 -12.86 0.69 -9.90
CA ASP A 344 -13.89 0.06 -9.06
C ASP A 344 -13.67 0.38 -7.58
N ARG A 345 -12.41 0.43 -7.12
CA ARG A 345 -12.07 0.89 -5.75
C ARG A 345 -12.48 2.35 -5.51
N PHE A 346 -12.26 3.23 -6.48
CA PHE A 346 -12.66 4.64 -6.41
C PHE A 346 -14.18 4.82 -6.32
N ARG A 347 -14.96 3.91 -6.94
CA ARG A 347 -16.43 3.87 -6.90
C ARG A 347 -17.00 3.16 -5.67
N ASN A 348 -16.15 2.65 -4.75
CA ASN A 348 -16.61 1.87 -3.61
C ASN A 348 -17.64 2.66 -2.76
N PRO A 349 -18.91 2.23 -2.69
CA PRO A 349 -19.95 2.96 -1.99
C PRO A 349 -19.83 2.91 -0.46
N TYR A 350 -19.03 1.99 0.04
CA TYR A 350 -18.84 1.78 1.48
C TYR A 350 -17.74 2.66 2.10
N VAL A 351 -16.98 3.39 1.25
CA VAL A 351 -15.87 4.25 1.71
C VAL A 351 -16.11 5.69 1.26
N LYS A 352 -16.27 6.59 2.21
CA LYS A 352 -16.26 8.04 1.94
C LYS A 352 -14.82 8.54 1.92
N HIS A 353 -14.20 8.52 0.75
CA HIS A 353 -12.82 9.01 0.58
C HIS A 353 -12.83 10.49 0.25
N PHE A 354 -12.69 11.33 1.28
CA PHE A 354 -12.67 12.78 1.12
C PHE A 354 -11.39 13.25 0.42
N VAL A 355 -11.55 14.08 -0.61
CA VAL A 355 -10.43 14.65 -1.38
C VAL A 355 -9.52 15.52 -0.52
N THR A 356 -10.05 16.18 0.50
CA THR A 356 -9.27 16.99 1.44
C THR A 356 -8.21 16.19 2.19
N SER A 357 -8.47 14.93 2.52
CA SER A 357 -7.48 14.04 3.14
C SER A 357 -6.35 13.64 2.17
N ILE A 358 -6.66 13.60 0.88
CA ILE A 358 -5.68 13.30 -0.17
C ILE A 358 -4.78 14.52 -0.42
N MET A 359 -5.32 15.73 -0.35
CA MET A 359 -4.62 16.97 -0.68
C MET A 359 -3.63 17.47 0.38
N LEU A 360 -3.49 16.79 1.52
CA LEU A 360 -2.40 17.06 2.48
C LEU A 360 -1.05 16.80 1.83
N ASN A 361 -0.11 17.73 1.96
CA ASN A 361 1.24 17.62 1.39
C ASN A 361 1.23 17.30 -0.12
N SER A 362 0.49 18.09 -0.91
CA SER A 362 0.27 17.82 -2.34
C SER A 362 1.54 17.95 -3.18
N PHE A 363 2.42 18.89 -2.86
CA PHE A 363 3.66 19.09 -3.62
C PHE A 363 4.63 17.91 -3.52
N PRO A 364 5.00 17.40 -2.34
CA PRO A 364 5.79 16.19 -2.22
C PRO A 364 5.16 14.96 -2.88
N LYS A 365 3.83 14.83 -2.82
CA LYS A 365 3.11 13.75 -3.48
C LYS A 365 3.22 13.85 -5.00
N PHE A 366 2.97 15.03 -5.59
CA PHE A 366 3.12 15.23 -7.03
C PHE A 366 4.56 14.94 -7.50
N LYS A 367 5.56 15.44 -6.75
CA LYS A 367 6.98 15.19 -7.03
C LYS A 367 7.31 13.70 -7.13
N THR A 368 6.77 12.90 -6.22
CA THR A 368 7.14 11.47 -6.14
C THR A 368 6.25 10.56 -6.96
N ARG A 369 5.00 10.95 -7.25
CA ARG A 369 3.99 10.09 -7.88
C ARG A 369 3.75 10.41 -9.35
N ASP A 370 3.75 11.71 -9.71
CA ASP A 370 3.30 12.18 -11.02
C ASP A 370 4.43 12.79 -11.85
N LEU A 371 5.34 13.53 -11.25
CA LEU A 371 6.45 14.18 -11.97
C LEU A 371 7.35 13.17 -12.73
N PRO A 372 7.71 12.02 -12.18
CA PRO A 372 8.46 11.01 -12.94
C PRO A 372 7.69 10.52 -14.17
N GLY A 373 6.40 10.21 -14.02
CA GLY A 373 5.52 9.81 -15.11
C GLY A 373 5.37 10.90 -16.15
N MET A 374 5.19 12.16 -15.75
CA MET A 374 5.12 13.30 -16.66
C MET A 374 6.37 13.43 -17.54
N LYS A 375 7.57 13.22 -16.96
CA LYS A 375 8.84 13.26 -17.72
C LYS A 375 8.96 12.09 -18.69
N ILE A 376 8.62 10.88 -18.25
CA ILE A 376 8.62 9.68 -19.10
C ILE A 376 7.60 9.85 -20.24
N TYR A 377 6.42 10.40 -19.96
CA TYR A 377 5.42 10.67 -20.99
C TYR A 377 5.94 11.67 -22.03
N LEU A 378 6.54 12.78 -21.59
CA LEU A 378 7.14 13.77 -22.49
C LEU A 378 8.24 13.14 -23.37
N ASP A 379 9.09 12.28 -22.79
CA ASP A 379 10.15 11.61 -23.53
C ASP A 379 9.58 10.60 -24.56
N ARG A 380 8.55 9.84 -24.20
CA ARG A 380 7.95 8.82 -25.07
C ARG A 380 7.06 9.38 -26.15
N ILE A 381 6.28 10.43 -25.83
CA ILE A 381 5.20 10.98 -26.69
C ILE A 381 5.64 12.26 -27.39
N GLY A 382 6.57 13.02 -26.80
CA GLY A 382 7.04 14.30 -27.31
C GLY A 382 6.16 15.49 -26.97
N GLU A 383 5.12 15.30 -26.14
CA GLU A 383 4.17 16.32 -25.69
C GLU A 383 3.97 16.22 -24.17
N LEU A 384 3.64 17.35 -23.54
CA LEU A 384 3.30 17.35 -22.11
C LEU A 384 1.91 16.75 -21.87
N PRO A 385 1.74 15.87 -20.87
CA PRO A 385 0.46 15.26 -20.51
C PRO A 385 -0.48 16.35 -19.94
N SER A 386 -1.56 16.63 -20.66
CA SER A 386 -2.45 17.75 -20.38
C SER A 386 -3.14 17.64 -19.02
N ALA A 387 -3.62 16.47 -18.69
CA ALA A 387 -4.36 16.25 -17.45
C ALA A 387 -3.43 16.29 -16.21
N MET A 388 -2.23 15.69 -16.28
CA MET A 388 -1.25 15.80 -15.20
C MET A 388 -0.78 17.25 -14.98
N VAL A 389 -0.55 18.01 -16.06
CA VAL A 389 -0.17 19.44 -15.95
C VAL A 389 -1.33 20.29 -15.39
N LEU A 390 -2.59 19.96 -15.76
CA LEU A 390 -3.75 20.59 -15.13
C LEU A 390 -3.81 20.27 -13.63
N GLY A 391 -3.49 19.04 -13.23
CA GLY A 391 -3.38 18.64 -11.82
C GLY A 391 -2.39 19.49 -11.04
N LEU A 392 -1.20 19.75 -11.63
CA LEU A 392 -0.21 20.65 -11.02
C LEU A 392 -0.74 22.08 -10.89
N ALA A 393 -1.39 22.61 -11.93
CA ALA A 393 -2.02 23.94 -11.87
C ALA A 393 -3.16 23.98 -10.82
N ALA A 394 -3.92 22.91 -10.66
CA ALA A 394 -4.95 22.78 -9.64
C ALA A 394 -4.36 22.75 -8.21
N ILE A 395 -3.25 22.03 -7.99
CA ILE A 395 -2.51 22.08 -6.72
C ILE A 395 -2.12 23.53 -6.42
N ILE A 396 -1.44 24.21 -7.35
CA ILE A 396 -1.04 25.61 -7.17
C ILE A 396 -2.24 26.49 -6.84
N THR A 397 -3.37 26.30 -7.53
CA THR A 397 -4.61 27.05 -7.29
C THR A 397 -5.21 26.78 -5.91
N TYR A 398 -5.24 25.53 -5.47
CA TYR A 398 -5.72 25.13 -4.14
C TYR A 398 -4.94 25.83 -3.01
N TYR A 399 -3.62 25.98 -3.18
CA TYR A 399 -2.76 26.64 -2.20
C TYR A 399 -2.91 28.18 -2.15
N LYS A 400 -3.73 28.78 -3.02
CA LYS A 400 -4.18 30.15 -2.86
C LYS A 400 -5.00 30.33 -1.58
N GLY A 401 -5.67 29.26 -1.11
CA GLY A 401 -6.62 29.36 -0.02
C GLY A 401 -7.89 30.13 -0.43
N GLY A 402 -8.60 30.65 0.55
CA GLY A 402 -9.80 31.46 0.33
C GLY A 402 -11.10 30.68 0.56
N LYS A 403 -12.13 30.98 -0.24
CA LYS A 403 -13.47 30.39 -0.11
C LYS A 403 -13.82 29.50 -1.29
N ARG A 404 -14.52 28.39 -0.99
CA ARG A 404 -15.22 27.53 -1.93
C ARG A 404 -16.66 27.41 -1.44
N GLY A 405 -17.56 28.22 -1.98
CA GLY A 405 -18.91 28.38 -1.42
C GLY A 405 -18.86 28.87 0.03
N GLU A 406 -19.43 28.12 0.96
CA GLU A 406 -19.37 28.44 2.40
C GLU A 406 -18.08 27.93 3.07
N ASP A 407 -17.39 26.94 2.47
CA ASP A 407 -16.19 26.34 3.01
C ASP A 407 -14.98 27.27 2.92
N THR A 408 -14.05 27.11 3.85
CA THR A 408 -12.75 27.76 3.82
C THR A 408 -11.70 26.76 3.35
N ILE A 409 -10.99 27.09 2.27
CA ILE A 409 -9.87 26.31 1.78
C ILE A 409 -8.67 26.53 2.72
N VAL A 410 -8.20 25.48 3.36
CA VAL A 410 -7.06 25.51 4.28
C VAL A 410 -6.01 24.51 3.79
N PRO A 411 -5.08 24.92 2.90
CA PRO A 411 -3.97 24.07 2.47
C PRO A 411 -3.07 23.73 3.65
N ASN A 412 -2.47 22.54 3.61
CA ASN A 412 -1.51 22.08 4.62
C ASN A 412 -0.33 21.39 3.93
N ASP A 413 0.86 21.97 4.08
CA ASP A 413 2.14 21.46 3.57
C ASP A 413 3.29 22.02 4.41
N ASP A 414 4.53 21.70 4.04
CA ASP A 414 5.72 22.30 4.65
C ASP A 414 5.63 23.83 4.67
N LYS A 415 6.09 24.43 5.79
CA LYS A 415 6.02 25.87 5.99
C LYS A 415 6.70 26.66 4.86
N ALA A 416 7.82 26.19 4.34
CA ALA A 416 8.53 26.87 3.28
C ALA A 416 7.73 26.90 1.95
N ILE A 417 6.97 25.81 1.69
CA ILE A 417 6.05 25.74 0.54
C ILE A 417 4.90 26.74 0.73
N MET A 418 4.31 26.75 1.93
CA MET A 418 3.20 27.66 2.24
C MET A 418 3.61 29.14 2.13
N ASP A 419 4.78 29.49 2.65
CA ASP A 419 5.33 30.86 2.58
C ASP A 419 5.56 31.28 1.13
N LEU A 420 6.20 30.41 0.31
CA LEU A 420 6.43 30.66 -1.11
C LEU A 420 5.13 30.91 -1.89
N LEU A 421 4.12 30.04 -1.70
CA LEU A 421 2.85 30.18 -2.42
C LEU A 421 2.11 31.46 -1.99
N THR A 422 2.16 31.82 -0.72
CA THR A 422 1.57 33.06 -0.20
C THR A 422 2.21 34.29 -0.87
N GLU A 423 3.53 34.32 -0.98
CA GLU A 423 4.27 35.39 -1.63
C GLU A 423 3.92 35.49 -3.12
N LEU A 424 4.00 34.39 -3.87
CA LEU A 424 3.77 34.36 -5.30
C LEU A 424 2.33 34.71 -5.68
N TRP A 425 1.33 34.25 -4.88
CA TRP A 425 -0.06 34.64 -5.12
C TRP A 425 -0.34 36.11 -4.86
N SER A 426 0.41 36.79 -3.98
CA SER A 426 0.26 38.21 -3.69
C SER A 426 0.58 39.11 -4.88
N ALA A 427 1.46 38.66 -5.79
CA ALA A 427 1.84 39.37 -6.99
C ALA A 427 0.75 39.40 -8.09
N ASN A 428 -0.28 38.56 -7.99
CA ASN A 428 -1.40 38.44 -8.94
C ASN A 428 -0.96 38.30 -10.41
N ASN A 429 0.13 37.61 -10.66
CA ASN A 429 0.70 37.38 -11.99
C ASN A 429 0.89 35.88 -12.24
N MET A 430 0.04 35.27 -13.06
CA MET A 430 0.03 33.83 -13.31
C MET A 430 1.33 33.30 -13.91
N LYS A 431 2.01 34.09 -14.73
CA LYS A 431 3.27 33.71 -15.34
C LYS A 431 4.41 33.67 -14.29
N GLU A 432 4.50 34.68 -13.46
CA GLU A 432 5.51 34.75 -12.39
C GLU A 432 5.20 33.69 -11.30
N LEU A 433 3.91 33.46 -10.98
CA LEU A 433 3.48 32.40 -10.09
C LEU A 433 3.95 31.04 -10.62
N ALA A 434 3.61 30.65 -11.84
CA ALA A 434 4.03 29.41 -12.46
C ALA A 434 5.54 29.26 -12.46
N LYS A 435 6.26 30.30 -12.90
CA LYS A 435 7.72 30.31 -12.96
C LYS A 435 8.35 30.13 -11.58
N GLY A 436 7.90 30.88 -10.56
CA GLY A 436 8.44 30.83 -9.21
C GLY A 436 8.21 29.47 -8.54
N VAL A 437 7.03 28.88 -8.71
CA VAL A 437 6.77 27.52 -8.20
C VAL A 437 7.66 26.49 -8.90
N LEU A 438 7.78 26.55 -10.23
CA LEU A 438 8.52 25.56 -11.00
C LEU A 438 10.06 25.65 -10.82
N GLU A 439 10.60 26.81 -10.41
CA GLU A 439 12.03 26.95 -10.14
C GLU A 439 12.44 26.57 -8.71
N ALA A 440 11.46 26.37 -7.81
CA ALA A 440 11.70 26.09 -6.38
C ALA A 440 12.37 24.75 -6.15
N LYS A 441 13.71 24.72 -6.17
CA LYS A 441 14.50 23.49 -6.03
C LYS A 441 14.27 22.75 -4.71
N PHE A 442 13.93 23.45 -3.63
CA PHE A 442 13.62 22.80 -2.35
C PHE A 442 12.32 21.97 -2.39
N ILE A 443 11.43 22.24 -3.38
CA ILE A 443 10.26 21.41 -3.67
C ILE A 443 10.64 20.25 -4.61
N TRP A 444 11.30 20.57 -5.72
CA TRP A 444 11.45 19.65 -6.86
C TRP A 444 12.83 18.98 -6.98
N ASP A 445 13.83 19.34 -6.18
CA ASP A 445 15.26 19.02 -6.30
C ASP A 445 15.92 19.60 -7.56
N GLU A 446 15.14 20.16 -8.47
CA GLU A 446 15.57 20.71 -9.75
C GLU A 446 14.74 21.94 -10.16
N ASN A 447 15.12 22.60 -11.25
CA ASN A 447 14.34 23.69 -11.82
C ASN A 447 13.47 23.15 -12.97
N LEU A 448 12.17 23.01 -12.74
CA LEU A 448 11.22 22.48 -13.72
C LEU A 448 10.92 23.45 -14.89
N ASN A 449 11.31 24.72 -14.82
CA ASN A 449 11.22 25.63 -15.96
C ASN A 449 12.11 25.19 -17.14
N LYS A 450 13.04 24.27 -16.92
CA LYS A 450 13.85 23.66 -17.98
C LYS A 450 13.10 22.63 -18.83
N ILE A 451 11.94 22.16 -18.37
CA ILE A 451 11.08 21.25 -19.13
C ILE A 451 10.39 22.05 -20.24
N PRO A 452 10.60 21.71 -21.52
CA PRO A 452 10.06 22.47 -22.64
C PRO A 452 8.53 22.62 -22.56
N GLY A 453 8.04 23.87 -22.61
CA GLY A 453 6.62 24.20 -22.65
C GLY A 453 5.89 24.09 -21.29
N LEU A 454 6.50 23.54 -20.23
CA LEU A 454 5.81 23.31 -18.95
C LEU A 454 5.33 24.63 -18.32
N THR A 455 6.21 25.62 -18.20
CA THR A 455 5.87 26.93 -17.62
C THR A 455 4.72 27.58 -18.37
N GLN A 456 4.73 27.53 -19.71
CA GLN A 456 3.67 28.09 -20.53
C GLN A 456 2.34 27.37 -20.33
N LYS A 457 2.37 26.04 -20.29
CA LYS A 457 1.16 25.20 -20.13
C LYS A 457 0.55 25.37 -18.74
N VAL A 458 1.36 25.38 -17.67
CA VAL A 458 0.91 25.68 -16.30
C VAL A 458 0.30 27.07 -16.21
N THR A 459 0.97 28.10 -16.79
CA THR A 459 0.44 29.48 -16.83
C THR A 459 -0.92 29.53 -17.52
N GLY A 460 -1.08 28.85 -18.67
CA GLY A 460 -2.34 28.76 -19.40
C GLY A 460 -3.46 28.16 -18.59
N TYR A 461 -3.19 27.06 -17.87
CA TYR A 461 -4.20 26.44 -17.02
C TYR A 461 -4.53 27.26 -15.77
N LEU A 462 -3.57 27.89 -15.11
CA LEU A 462 -3.83 28.84 -14.02
C LEU A 462 -4.76 29.96 -14.46
N THR A 463 -4.50 30.55 -15.63
CA THR A 463 -5.34 31.58 -16.23
C THR A 463 -6.74 31.04 -16.55
N SER A 464 -6.84 29.87 -17.20
CA SER A 464 -8.12 29.26 -17.56
C SER A 464 -8.96 28.92 -16.32
N ILE A 465 -8.33 28.38 -15.25
CA ILE A 465 -9.04 28.11 -13.99
C ILE A 465 -9.62 29.40 -13.40
N GLN A 466 -8.86 30.49 -13.44
CA GLN A 466 -9.30 31.79 -12.91
C GLN A 466 -10.43 32.39 -13.71
N GLU A 467 -10.37 32.32 -15.04
CA GLU A 467 -11.32 33.00 -15.95
C GLU A 467 -12.58 32.18 -16.22
N ASN A 468 -12.43 30.83 -16.37
CA ASN A 468 -13.49 29.94 -16.85
C ASN A 468 -13.98 28.96 -15.78
N GLY A 469 -13.27 28.85 -14.66
CA GLY A 469 -13.50 27.86 -13.63
C GLY A 469 -12.93 26.47 -13.97
N MET A 470 -12.79 25.63 -12.95
CA MET A 470 -12.13 24.33 -13.07
C MET A 470 -12.85 23.40 -14.04
N LEU A 471 -14.17 23.24 -13.93
CA LEU A 471 -14.92 22.29 -14.75
C LEU A 471 -14.83 22.60 -16.26
N ASN A 472 -14.87 23.88 -16.64
CA ASN A 472 -14.70 24.27 -18.04
C ASN A 472 -13.27 24.06 -18.54
N THR A 473 -12.27 24.25 -17.69
CA THR A 473 -10.87 23.94 -18.01
C THR A 473 -10.67 22.44 -18.21
N VAL A 474 -11.30 21.58 -17.38
CA VAL A 474 -11.31 20.11 -17.57
C VAL A 474 -11.92 19.76 -18.94
N LYS A 475 -13.08 20.34 -19.30
CA LYS A 475 -13.71 20.10 -20.60
C LYS A 475 -12.77 20.46 -21.76
N ALA A 476 -12.06 21.59 -21.67
CA ALA A 476 -11.07 21.98 -22.68
C ALA A 476 -9.93 20.94 -22.80
N VAL A 477 -9.39 20.47 -21.69
CA VAL A 477 -8.35 19.43 -21.65
C VAL A 477 -8.80 18.11 -22.27
N LEU A 478 -10.06 17.72 -22.09
CA LEU A 478 -10.61 16.51 -22.71
C LEU A 478 -10.68 16.59 -24.23
N HIS A 479 -10.76 17.78 -24.79
CA HIS A 479 -10.76 18.05 -26.24
C HIS A 479 -9.36 18.29 -26.82
N GLU A 480 -8.31 18.41 -25.99
CA GLU A 480 -6.93 18.48 -26.46
C GLU A 480 -6.52 17.13 -27.09
N GLY A 481 -6.07 17.16 -28.35
CA GLY A 481 -5.96 16.08 -29.30
C GLY A 481 -5.39 14.75 -28.80
N GLN A 482 -6.08 13.69 -29.15
CA GLN A 482 -5.61 12.30 -29.03
C GLN A 482 -4.68 11.99 -30.22
N LYS A 483 -3.37 11.92 -29.96
CA LYS A 483 -2.41 11.29 -30.91
C LYS A 483 -2.23 9.82 -30.57
N PRO A 484 -1.95 8.94 -31.57
CA PRO A 484 -1.64 7.52 -31.31
C PRO A 484 -0.44 7.40 -30.37
N ILE A 485 -0.61 6.63 -29.31
CA ILE A 485 0.43 6.36 -28.30
C ILE A 485 1.59 5.59 -28.96
N ALA A 486 2.82 6.06 -28.79
CA ALA A 486 4.00 5.33 -29.22
C ALA A 486 4.13 4.02 -28.44
N LEU A 487 4.62 2.96 -29.12
CA LEU A 487 4.86 1.66 -28.50
C LEU A 487 5.80 1.77 -27.30
N THR A 488 5.49 1.06 -26.24
CA THR A 488 6.40 0.92 -25.07
C THR A 488 7.74 0.29 -25.51
N PRO A 489 8.83 0.48 -24.74
CA PRO A 489 10.09 -0.19 -25.03
C PRO A 489 9.93 -1.71 -25.19
N LEU A 490 9.10 -2.34 -24.37
CA LEU A 490 8.80 -3.77 -24.43
C LEU A 490 8.07 -4.16 -25.72
N GLU A 491 7.12 -3.36 -26.18
CA GLU A 491 6.41 -3.60 -27.46
C GLU A 491 7.31 -3.32 -28.67
N LYS A 492 8.20 -2.34 -28.59
CA LYS A 492 9.23 -2.11 -29.61
C LYS A 492 10.19 -3.29 -29.73
N MET A 493 10.65 -3.85 -28.60
CA MET A 493 11.50 -5.05 -28.59
C MET A 493 10.78 -6.25 -29.22
N LYS A 494 9.53 -6.55 -28.79
CA LYS A 494 8.75 -7.66 -29.34
C LYS A 494 8.47 -7.52 -30.84
N ARG A 495 8.26 -6.30 -31.32
CA ARG A 495 8.07 -6.04 -32.76
C ARG A 495 9.36 -6.26 -33.56
N ASN A 496 10.51 -5.94 -32.98
CA ASN A 496 11.81 -6.21 -33.62
C ASN A 496 12.17 -7.70 -33.59
N GLU A 497 11.77 -8.44 -32.55
CA GLU A 497 11.95 -9.90 -32.47
C GLU A 497 10.98 -10.66 -33.39
N GLY A 498 9.76 -10.16 -33.61
CA GLY A 498 8.77 -10.75 -34.52
C GLY A 498 9.01 -10.53 -36.01
N LEU A 499 9.97 -9.68 -36.39
CA LEU A 499 10.44 -9.50 -37.77
C LEU A 499 11.63 -10.41 -38.10
N ALA A 500 12.09 -11.25 -37.18
CA ALA A 500 13.19 -12.21 -37.33
C ALA A 500 12.68 -13.68 -37.37
N SER A 501 11.39 -13.90 -37.62
CA SER A 501 10.81 -15.25 -37.84
C SER A 501 10.17 -15.37 -39.22
#